data_3519c6255bb53b11152b2c7552c8bf18
#
_entry.id   3519c6255bb53b11152b2c7552c8bf18
#
_cell.length_a   1.000
_cell.length_b   1.000
_cell.length_c   1.000
_cell.angle_alpha   90.00
_cell.angle_beta   90.00
_cell.angle_gamma   90.00
#
_symmetry.space_group_name_H-M   'P 1'
#
loop_
_entity.id
_entity.type
_entity.pdbx_description
1 polymer ?
#
loop_
_entity_poly.entity_id
_entity_poly.type
_entity_poly.pdbx_seq_one_letter_code
_entity_poly.pdbx_strand_id
1 'polypeptide(L)'
;VSSYKKYMRGKRGSYKIVDVDGNGIPELLMHNSSAGINEVRTYNPKTRKNVRVGSIGYGKGYNLPIKYSRSCHTVMVCNANTGGSEYYIYKIKGTKATRVVRAERFNGKFKSGYAINGRKVSYSTYNKTINRYMKNAKTVRSSGY
;
A
#
# COMPACT_ATOMS: atom_id res chain seq x y z
N VAL A 1 14.82 -0.42 -13.35
CA VAL A 1 15.00 -1.74 -12.74
C VAL A 1 16.37 -1.87 -12.07
N SER A 2 17.46 -1.47 -12.72
CA SER A 2 18.81 -1.58 -12.13
C SER A 2 18.97 -0.78 -10.83
N SER A 3 18.40 0.44 -10.75
CA SER A 3 18.42 1.26 -9.53
C SER A 3 17.65 0.60 -8.38
N TYR A 4 16.56 -0.12 -8.68
CA TYR A 4 15.81 -0.87 -7.67
C TYR A 4 16.59 -2.09 -7.16
N LYS A 5 17.25 -2.81 -8.06
CA LYS A 5 18.12 -3.93 -7.65
C LYS A 5 19.24 -3.47 -6.71
N LYS A 6 19.86 -2.35 -7.02
CA LYS A 6 20.88 -1.73 -6.15
C LYS A 6 20.28 -1.35 -4.79
N TYR A 7 19.10 -0.74 -4.79
CA TYR A 7 18.40 -0.33 -3.56
C TYR A 7 18.00 -1.53 -2.70
N MET A 8 17.57 -2.64 -3.33
CA MET A 8 17.13 -3.85 -2.64
C MET A 8 18.24 -4.70 -2.06
N ARG A 9 19.49 -4.45 -2.47
CA ARG A 9 20.64 -5.26 -2.03
C ARG A 9 20.75 -5.28 -0.50
N GLY A 10 20.73 -6.46 0.09
CA GLY A 10 20.78 -6.67 1.54
C GLY A 10 19.49 -6.42 2.29
N LYS A 11 18.42 -6.00 1.62
CA LYS A 11 17.10 -5.83 2.25
C LYS A 11 16.32 -7.13 2.24
N ARG A 12 15.62 -7.39 3.33
CA ARG A 12 14.73 -8.56 3.47
C ARG A 12 13.28 -8.17 3.25
N GLY A 13 12.47 -9.14 2.88
CA GLY A 13 11.04 -8.97 2.69
C GLY A 13 10.59 -9.36 1.28
N SER A 14 9.32 -9.11 1.01
CA SER A 14 8.71 -9.31 -0.30
C SER A 14 8.77 -8.03 -1.11
N TYR A 15 8.91 -8.15 -2.42
CA TYR A 15 8.82 -7.00 -3.31
C TYR A 15 8.20 -7.36 -4.65
N LYS A 16 7.68 -6.35 -5.32
CA LYS A 16 7.18 -6.43 -6.69
C LYS A 16 7.56 -5.17 -7.45
N ILE A 17 8.01 -5.35 -8.69
CA ILE A 17 8.24 -4.26 -9.63
C ILE A 17 7.10 -4.28 -10.65
N VAL A 18 6.29 -3.24 -10.66
CA VAL A 18 5.09 -3.17 -11.49
C VAL A 18 4.69 -1.71 -11.75
N ASP A 19 4.30 -1.41 -12.97
CA ASP A 19 3.76 -0.10 -13.34
C ASP A 19 2.31 -0.01 -12.83
N VAL A 20 2.14 0.63 -11.69
CA VAL A 20 0.84 0.77 -11.02
C VAL A 20 0.02 1.89 -11.65
N ASP A 21 0.63 3.02 -11.97
CA ASP A 21 -0.08 4.20 -12.48
C ASP A 21 -0.17 4.27 -14.01
N GLY A 22 0.42 3.30 -14.70
CA GLY A 22 0.33 3.19 -16.15
C GLY A 22 1.17 4.20 -16.92
N ASN A 23 2.17 4.81 -16.29
CA ASN A 23 3.00 5.84 -16.92
C ASN A 23 4.22 5.27 -17.68
N GLY A 24 4.40 3.95 -17.69
CA GLY A 24 5.52 3.27 -18.33
C GLY A 24 6.77 3.15 -17.45
N ILE A 25 6.78 3.74 -16.27
CA ILE A 25 7.87 3.64 -15.30
C ILE A 25 7.38 2.78 -14.13
N PRO A 26 7.88 1.53 -14.00
CA PRO A 26 7.38 0.66 -12.95
C PRO A 26 7.80 1.14 -11.56
N GLU A 27 6.90 0.99 -10.59
CA GLU A 27 7.15 1.19 -9.17
C GLU A 27 7.78 -0.05 -8.56
N LEU A 28 8.54 0.16 -7.49
CA LEU A 28 8.99 -0.87 -6.57
C LEU A 28 8.10 -0.85 -5.32
N LEU A 29 7.34 -1.92 -5.11
CA LEU A 29 6.56 -2.12 -3.90
C LEU A 29 7.29 -3.09 -2.99
N MET A 30 7.55 -2.68 -1.75
CA MET A 30 8.29 -3.46 -0.76
C MET A 30 7.47 -3.68 0.50
N HIS A 31 7.51 -4.90 1.00
CA HIS A 31 6.92 -5.26 2.27
C HIS A 31 7.92 -6.05 3.12
N ASN A 32 8.17 -5.58 4.34
CA ASN A 32 8.94 -6.29 5.35
C ASN A 32 8.20 -6.19 6.70
N SER A 33 7.51 -7.26 7.08
CA SER A 33 6.73 -7.31 8.31
C SER A 33 7.60 -7.20 9.56
N SER A 34 8.79 -7.79 9.55
CA SER A 34 9.72 -7.76 10.71
C SER A 34 10.24 -6.36 11.00
N ALA A 35 10.46 -5.55 9.97
CA ALA A 35 10.90 -4.16 10.12
C ALA A 35 9.74 -3.16 10.19
N GLY A 36 8.49 -3.61 10.04
CA GLY A 36 7.31 -2.74 9.99
C GLY A 36 7.29 -1.81 8.78
N ILE A 37 7.87 -2.23 7.66
CA ILE A 37 8.05 -1.39 6.49
C ILE A 37 7.12 -1.83 5.36
N ASN A 38 6.30 -0.90 4.89
CA ASN A 38 5.66 -0.92 3.58
C ASN A 38 6.14 0.31 2.83
N GLU A 39 6.77 0.14 1.71
CA GLU A 39 7.38 1.25 0.96
C GLU A 39 7.06 1.13 -0.53
N VAL A 40 6.80 2.26 -1.15
CA VAL A 40 6.65 2.38 -2.60
C VAL A 40 7.70 3.36 -3.12
N ARG A 41 8.44 2.96 -4.14
CA ARG A 41 9.44 3.79 -4.79
C ARG A 41 9.19 3.82 -6.29
N THR A 42 9.55 4.93 -6.92
CA THR A 42 9.54 5.09 -8.36
C THR A 42 10.86 5.67 -8.85
N TYR A 43 11.14 5.53 -10.15
CA TYR A 43 12.29 6.13 -10.78
C TYR A 43 11.92 7.49 -11.37
N ASN A 44 12.65 8.53 -10.99
CA ASN A 44 12.48 9.86 -11.57
C ASN A 44 13.48 10.03 -12.74
N PRO A 45 13.02 10.05 -13.99
CA PRO A 45 13.92 10.14 -15.15
C PRO A 45 14.63 11.48 -15.25
N LYS A 46 14.06 12.55 -14.71
CA LYS A 46 14.69 13.89 -14.71
C LYS A 46 15.93 13.92 -13.81
N THR A 47 15.83 13.38 -12.63
CA THR A 47 16.94 13.33 -11.66
C THR A 47 17.78 12.06 -11.78
N ARG A 48 17.33 11.06 -12.55
CA ARG A 48 17.93 9.72 -12.67
C ARG A 48 18.07 8.98 -11.34
N LYS A 49 17.18 9.24 -10.39
CA LYS A 49 17.18 8.63 -9.06
C LYS A 49 15.90 7.87 -8.80
N ASN A 50 16.01 6.77 -8.05
CA ASN A 50 14.84 6.19 -7.45
C ASN A 50 14.47 6.99 -6.19
N VAL A 51 13.21 7.31 -6.04
CA VAL A 51 12.68 8.13 -4.94
C VAL A 51 11.47 7.45 -4.31
N ARG A 52 11.22 7.74 -3.04
CA ARG A 52 10.02 7.26 -2.37
C ARG A 52 8.79 7.96 -2.95
N VAL A 53 7.72 7.20 -3.14
CA VAL A 53 6.41 7.74 -3.54
C VAL A 53 5.64 8.12 -2.28
N GLY A 54 5.60 9.41 -1.99
CA GLY A 54 4.92 9.92 -0.81
C GLY A 54 5.42 9.36 0.52
N SER A 55 4.55 9.36 1.53
CA SER A 55 4.83 8.87 2.90
C SER A 55 4.12 7.54 3.16
N ILE A 56 4.10 6.62 2.20
CA ILE A 56 3.38 5.35 2.33
C ILE A 56 4.05 4.48 3.40
N GLY A 57 3.27 4.08 4.40
CA GLY A 57 3.40 2.81 5.06
C GLY A 57 4.40 2.61 6.18
N TYR A 58 4.69 3.60 7.01
CA TYR A 58 5.30 3.30 8.31
C TYR A 58 4.20 3.16 9.36
N GLY A 59 3.97 1.95 9.86
CA GLY A 59 3.04 1.68 10.94
C GLY A 59 3.73 1.07 12.16
N LYS A 60 3.25 1.41 13.34
CA LYS A 60 3.50 0.64 14.55
C LYS A 60 2.50 -0.52 14.57
N GLY A 61 2.98 -1.75 14.70
CA GLY A 61 2.14 -2.94 14.75
C GLY A 61 2.42 -3.93 13.64
N TYR A 62 1.51 -4.87 13.44
CA TYR A 62 1.64 -5.89 12.42
C TYR A 62 1.20 -5.37 11.06
N ASN A 63 2.16 -5.21 10.16
CA ASN A 63 1.89 -4.80 8.77
C ASN A 63 1.59 -6.02 7.90
N LEU A 64 0.45 -5.98 7.22
CA LEU A 64 0.11 -6.95 6.19
C LEU A 64 0.78 -6.60 4.87
N PRO A 65 0.95 -7.59 3.96
CA PRO A 65 1.51 -7.33 2.64
C PRO A 65 0.77 -6.25 1.87
N ILE A 66 1.51 -5.45 1.12
CA ILE A 66 0.96 -4.44 0.22
C ILE A 66 0.10 -5.11 -0.84
N LYS A 67 -1.06 -4.51 -1.12
CA LYS A 67 -1.87 -4.81 -2.30
C LYS A 67 -1.81 -3.66 -3.28
N TYR A 68 -1.94 -3.95 -4.55
CA TYR A 68 -1.96 -2.94 -5.61
C TYR A 68 -3.03 -3.25 -6.65
N SER A 69 -3.59 -2.22 -7.24
CA SER A 69 -4.56 -2.30 -8.33
C SER A 69 -4.08 -1.44 -9.51
N ARG A 70 -3.69 -2.11 -10.58
CA ARG A 70 -3.32 -1.40 -11.82
C ARG A 70 -4.53 -0.74 -12.47
N SER A 71 -5.70 -1.36 -12.36
CA SER A 71 -6.94 -0.79 -12.91
C SER A 71 -7.33 0.53 -12.24
N CYS A 72 -7.03 0.68 -10.96
CA CYS A 72 -7.38 1.86 -10.17
C CYS A 72 -6.19 2.80 -9.93
N HIS A 73 -4.98 2.42 -10.34
CA HIS A 73 -3.74 3.16 -10.06
C HIS A 73 -3.52 3.36 -8.54
N THR A 74 -3.81 2.33 -7.75
CA THR A 74 -3.80 2.41 -6.29
C THR A 74 -2.92 1.37 -5.65
N VAL A 75 -2.44 1.69 -4.45
CA VAL A 75 -1.84 0.76 -3.51
C VAL A 75 -2.58 0.81 -2.18
N MET A 76 -2.66 -0.32 -1.51
CA MET A 76 -3.28 -0.43 -0.19
C MET A 76 -2.29 -1.01 0.79
N VAL A 77 -2.13 -0.34 1.91
CA VAL A 77 -1.33 -0.80 3.05
C VAL A 77 -2.25 -1.02 4.25
N CYS A 78 -1.95 -2.06 5.02
CA CYS A 78 -2.73 -2.42 6.20
C CYS A 78 -1.85 -2.47 7.43
N ASN A 79 -2.33 -1.87 8.48
CA ASN A 79 -1.80 -2.00 9.83
C ASN A 79 -2.84 -2.69 10.70
N ALA A 80 -2.49 -3.84 11.28
CA ALA A 80 -3.39 -4.62 12.13
C ALA A 80 -2.83 -4.75 13.54
N ASN A 81 -3.74 -4.72 14.52
CA ASN A 81 -3.44 -4.95 15.92
C ASN A 81 -4.63 -5.68 16.59
N THR A 82 -4.53 -5.93 17.88
CA THR A 82 -5.60 -6.62 18.65
C THR A 82 -6.91 -5.83 18.70
N GLY A 83 -6.86 -4.51 18.57
CA GLY A 83 -8.04 -3.62 18.56
C GLY A 83 -8.69 -3.46 17.20
N GLY A 84 -8.09 -4.01 16.13
CA GLY A 84 -8.65 -3.93 14.80
C GLY A 84 -7.60 -3.75 13.70
N SER A 85 -8.03 -3.20 12.58
CA SER A 85 -7.16 -2.95 11.42
C SER A 85 -7.46 -1.60 10.78
N GLU A 86 -6.43 -1.00 10.21
CA GLU A 86 -6.53 0.21 9.40
C GLU A 86 -5.96 -0.08 8.02
N TYR A 87 -6.76 0.20 7.00
CA TYR A 87 -6.35 0.15 5.60
C TYR A 87 -6.25 1.56 5.05
N TYR A 88 -5.12 1.85 4.44
CA TYR A 88 -4.90 3.12 3.74
C TYR A 88 -4.76 2.83 2.25
N ILE A 89 -5.60 3.45 1.44
CA ILE A 89 -5.53 3.34 -0.02
C ILE A 89 -5.02 4.66 -0.57
N TYR A 90 -3.94 4.57 -1.33
CA TYR A 90 -3.30 5.71 -1.99
C TYR A 90 -3.42 5.59 -3.50
N LYS A 91 -3.84 6.67 -4.13
CA LYS A 91 -3.72 6.81 -5.58
C LYS A 91 -2.30 7.25 -5.93
N ILE A 92 -1.67 6.54 -6.85
CA ILE A 92 -0.30 6.80 -7.30
C ILE A 92 -0.33 7.57 -8.61
N LYS A 93 0.49 8.60 -8.70
CA LYS A 93 0.75 9.35 -9.93
C LYS A 93 2.20 9.84 -9.93
N GLY A 94 3.06 9.16 -10.67
CA GLY A 94 4.49 9.45 -10.70
C GLY A 94 5.12 9.36 -9.30
N THR A 95 5.68 10.45 -8.81
CA THR A 95 6.30 10.53 -7.48
C THR A 95 5.31 10.87 -6.36
N LYS A 96 4.04 11.06 -6.68
CA LYS A 96 3.00 11.48 -5.73
C LYS A 96 2.10 10.31 -5.33
N ALA A 97 1.74 10.29 -4.06
CA ALA A 97 0.70 9.42 -3.51
C ALA A 97 -0.32 10.26 -2.78
N THR A 98 -1.60 10.08 -3.12
CA THR A 98 -2.72 10.77 -2.46
C THR A 98 -3.56 9.73 -1.74
N ARG A 99 -3.72 9.87 -0.42
CA ARG A 99 -4.60 9.00 0.34
C ARG A 99 -6.06 9.30 -0.01
N VAL A 100 -6.74 8.32 -0.57
CA VAL A 100 -8.14 8.44 -1.00
C VAL A 100 -9.10 7.74 -0.05
N VAL A 101 -8.62 6.73 0.69
CA VAL A 101 -9.43 5.99 1.67
C VAL A 101 -8.60 5.69 2.91
N ARG A 102 -9.21 5.89 4.07
CA ARG A 102 -8.84 5.30 5.34
C ARG A 102 -10.00 4.41 5.78
N ALA A 103 -9.81 3.10 5.74
CA ALA A 103 -10.81 2.13 6.14
C ALA A 103 -10.42 1.49 7.47
N GLU A 104 -11.29 1.56 8.45
CA GLU A 104 -11.03 1.05 9.79
C GLU A 104 -12.02 -0.05 10.17
N ARG A 105 -11.51 -1.11 10.75
CA ARG A 105 -12.30 -2.15 11.41
C ARG A 105 -11.94 -2.16 12.88
N PHE A 106 -12.94 -2.05 13.74
CA PHE A 106 -12.79 -2.06 15.18
C PHE A 106 -13.26 -3.42 15.75
N ASN A 107 -12.38 -4.08 16.50
CA ASN A 107 -12.66 -5.35 17.19
C ASN A 107 -12.62 -5.21 18.72
N GLY A 108 -12.63 -3.97 19.21
CA GLY A 108 -12.48 -3.68 20.63
C GLY A 108 -13.72 -4.02 21.47
N LYS A 109 -13.50 -4.28 22.75
CA LYS A 109 -14.55 -4.56 23.73
C LYS A 109 -15.57 -3.42 23.86
N PHE A 110 -15.12 -2.19 23.70
CA PHE A 110 -15.92 -0.96 23.82
C PHE A 110 -16.27 -0.31 22.48
N LYS A 111 -15.60 -0.71 21.41
CA LYS A 111 -15.82 -0.18 20.07
C LYS A 111 -15.67 -1.29 19.05
N SER A 112 -16.73 -1.57 18.33
CA SER A 112 -16.75 -2.53 17.21
C SER A 112 -17.41 -1.92 15.99
N GLY A 113 -17.13 -2.48 14.82
CA GLY A 113 -17.72 -2.05 13.55
C GLY A 113 -16.70 -1.51 12.56
N TYR A 114 -17.18 -0.70 11.65
CA TYR A 114 -16.42 -0.23 10.48
C TYR A 114 -16.54 1.28 10.31
N ALA A 115 -15.47 1.90 9.82
CA ALA A 115 -15.49 3.32 9.47
C ALA A 115 -14.74 3.55 8.15
N ILE A 116 -15.20 4.52 7.39
CA ILE A 116 -14.54 5.04 6.19
C ILE A 116 -14.31 6.53 6.37
N ASN A 117 -13.05 6.95 6.28
CA ASN A 117 -12.65 8.36 6.42
C ASN A 117 -13.20 9.01 7.71
N GLY A 118 -13.18 8.26 8.81
CA GLY A 118 -13.66 8.71 10.11
C GLY A 118 -15.16 8.62 10.35
N ARG A 119 -15.94 8.15 9.37
CA ARG A 119 -17.40 7.97 9.50
C ARG A 119 -17.76 6.51 9.68
N LYS A 120 -18.58 6.20 10.67
CA LYS A 120 -19.11 4.85 10.89
C LYS A 120 -19.97 4.43 9.70
N VAL A 121 -19.71 3.23 9.19
CA VAL A 121 -20.42 2.66 8.03
C VAL A 121 -20.81 1.21 8.30
N SER A 122 -21.73 0.67 7.49
CA SER A 122 -22.04 -0.75 7.46
C SER A 122 -20.88 -1.55 6.88
N TYR A 123 -20.84 -2.86 7.18
CA TYR A 123 -19.89 -3.78 6.55
C TYR A 123 -19.99 -3.78 5.02
N SER A 124 -21.22 -3.72 4.51
CA SER A 124 -21.46 -3.65 3.06
C SER A 124 -20.83 -2.41 2.42
N THR A 125 -21.00 -1.24 3.00
CA THR A 125 -20.39 0.01 2.55
C THR A 125 -18.87 -0.04 2.65
N TYR A 126 -18.34 -0.57 3.74
CA TYR A 126 -16.91 -0.77 3.96
C TYR A 126 -16.28 -1.63 2.84
N ASN A 127 -16.86 -2.80 2.57
CA ASN A 127 -16.40 -3.69 1.51
C ASN A 127 -16.52 -3.08 0.11
N LYS A 128 -17.66 -2.48 -0.19
CA LYS A 128 -17.88 -1.85 -1.50
C LYS A 128 -16.88 -0.72 -1.76
N THR A 129 -16.55 0.07 -0.73
CA THR A 129 -15.59 1.15 -0.83
C THR A 129 -14.19 0.61 -1.14
N ILE A 130 -13.72 -0.38 -0.38
CA ILE A 130 -12.41 -1.00 -0.64
C ILE A 130 -12.37 -1.61 -2.04
N ASN A 131 -13.39 -2.38 -2.42
CA ASN A 131 -13.44 -3.03 -3.73
C ASN A 131 -13.46 -2.04 -4.89
N ARG A 132 -14.12 -0.90 -4.72
CA ARG A 132 -14.15 0.17 -5.72
C ARG A 132 -12.76 0.73 -6.02
N TYR A 133 -11.94 0.95 -5.00
CA TYR A 133 -10.60 1.51 -5.15
C TYR A 133 -9.51 0.46 -5.38
N MET A 134 -9.80 -0.81 -5.12
CA MET A 134 -8.84 -1.92 -5.22
C MET A 134 -9.32 -3.01 -6.20
N LYS A 135 -9.94 -2.59 -7.29
CA LYS A 135 -10.42 -3.50 -8.33
C LYS A 135 -9.29 -4.33 -8.92
N ASN A 136 -9.51 -5.63 -9.06
CA ASN A 136 -8.51 -6.59 -9.56
C ASN A 136 -7.18 -6.54 -8.78
N ALA A 137 -7.23 -6.30 -7.48
CA ALA A 137 -6.06 -6.16 -6.65
C ALA A 137 -5.22 -7.44 -6.58
N LYS A 138 -3.90 -7.25 -6.55
CA LYS A 138 -2.91 -8.31 -6.33
C LYS A 138 -2.11 -8.01 -5.06
N THR A 139 -1.62 -9.05 -4.41
CA THR A 139 -0.85 -8.96 -3.18
C THR A 139 0.63 -9.18 -3.46
N VAL A 140 1.49 -8.36 -2.85
CA VAL A 140 2.95 -8.54 -2.88
C VAL A 140 3.33 -9.64 -1.88
N ARG A 141 3.54 -10.86 -2.34
CA ARG A 141 3.85 -12.04 -1.49
C ARG A 141 5.23 -12.64 -1.70
N SER A 142 5.85 -12.37 -2.82
CA SER A 142 7.15 -12.94 -3.18
C SER A 142 8.05 -11.90 -3.81
N SER A 143 9.35 -12.15 -3.77
CA SER A 143 10.30 -11.38 -4.55
C SER A 143 10.14 -11.69 -6.03
N GLY A 144 9.99 -10.66 -6.86
CA GLY A 144 9.85 -10.87 -8.30
C GLY A 144 9.52 -9.61 -9.09
N TYR A 145 9.71 -9.77 -10.36
CA TYR A 145 9.37 -8.77 -11.37
C TYR A 145 7.94 -8.95 -11.85
#